data_c04f4fb0f8898f0445c99659d8cd33f6
#
_entry.id   c04f4fb0f8898f0445c99659d8cd33f6
#
_cell.length_a   1.000
_cell.length_b   1.000
_cell.length_c   1.000
_cell.angle_alpha   90.00
_cell.angle_beta   90.00
_cell.angle_gamma   90.00
#
_symmetry.space_group_name_H-M   'P 1'
#
loop_
_entity.id
_entity.type
_entity.pdbx_description
1 polymer ?
#
loop_
_entity_poly.entity_id
_entity_poly.type
_entity_poly.pdbx_seq_one_letter_code
_entity_poly.pdbx_strand_id
1 'polypeptide(L)'
;RLESAGHPCLMAEVRIVDPDTGAELDAGEVGEVLATAPYAFEHYHNRPEATEDTLEDGWVSTGDIGRLDDDGYLYLLDRKHDVIVSGGLNVYSYTVENALTAHPDVDQAVVFGIPDETWGEAVHAVVVPASASLTERELQRHVSEHLADYEQPKSLSFVDSLPTTSHGKVDKAALRDPYWEGRDRSIN
;
A
#
# COMPACT_ATOMS: atom_id res chain seq x y z
N ARG A 1 -12.57 -7.63 11.77
CA ARG A 1 -12.30 -9.06 11.38
C ARG A 1 -12.71 -9.36 9.94
N LEU A 2 -13.73 -8.71 9.39
CA LEU A 2 -14.13 -8.87 7.98
C LEU A 2 -13.11 -8.31 6.99
N GLU A 3 -12.27 -7.38 7.43
CA GLU A 3 -11.22 -6.73 6.62
C GLU A 3 -9.84 -7.36 6.83
N SER A 4 -9.71 -8.35 7.73
CA SER A 4 -8.43 -9.02 7.98
C SER A 4 -8.16 -10.12 6.96
N ALA A 5 -6.89 -10.37 6.68
CA ALA A 5 -6.44 -11.54 5.93
C ALA A 5 -6.64 -12.87 6.69
N GLY A 6 -6.96 -12.78 7.99
CA GLY A 6 -7.20 -13.93 8.86
C GLY A 6 -6.00 -14.25 9.75
N HIS A 7 -5.98 -15.48 10.26
CA HIS A 7 -4.87 -16.04 11.04
C HIS A 7 -3.89 -16.82 10.15
N PRO A 8 -2.63 -16.95 10.56
CA PRO A 8 -1.70 -17.88 9.94
C PRO A 8 -2.29 -19.30 9.90
N CYS A 9 -2.09 -19.99 8.79
CA CYS A 9 -2.53 -21.37 8.68
C CYS A 9 -1.64 -22.33 9.52
N LEU A 10 -2.04 -23.59 9.60
CA LEU A 10 -1.35 -24.59 10.45
C LEU A 10 0.15 -24.63 10.14
N MET A 11 0.98 -24.52 11.19
CA MET A 11 2.45 -24.50 11.16
C MET A 11 3.06 -23.28 10.44
N ALA A 12 2.28 -22.31 9.98
CA ALA A 12 2.79 -21.04 9.51
C ALA A 12 2.87 -20.06 10.69
N GLU A 13 3.87 -19.20 10.65
CA GLU A 13 4.02 -18.08 11.58
C GLU A 13 4.12 -16.78 10.80
N VAL A 14 3.60 -15.71 11.37
CA VAL A 14 3.68 -14.35 10.84
C VAL A 14 4.19 -13.45 11.94
N ARG A 15 5.09 -12.54 11.60
CA ARG A 15 5.53 -11.47 12.48
C ARG A 15 5.55 -10.13 11.72
N ILE A 16 5.43 -9.06 12.46
CA ILE A 16 5.56 -7.71 11.95
C ILE A 16 6.89 -7.16 12.43
N VAL A 17 7.68 -6.59 11.52
CA VAL A 17 8.98 -6.03 11.85
C VAL A 17 9.08 -4.58 11.38
N ASP A 18 9.86 -3.79 12.08
CA ASP A 18 10.26 -2.47 11.64
C ASP A 18 11.11 -2.60 10.36
N PRO A 19 10.74 -1.96 9.25
CA PRO A 19 11.39 -2.15 7.96
C PRO A 19 12.83 -1.62 7.90
N ASP A 20 13.24 -0.75 8.83
CA ASP A 20 14.56 -0.13 8.87
C ASP A 20 15.52 -0.89 9.77
N THR A 21 15.02 -1.40 10.90
CA THR A 21 15.85 -2.06 11.93
C THR A 21 15.73 -3.58 11.95
N GLY A 22 14.67 -4.15 11.34
CA GLY A 22 14.33 -5.56 11.40
C GLY A 22 13.81 -6.01 12.78
N ALA A 23 13.63 -5.09 13.73
CA ALA A 23 13.12 -5.43 15.06
C ALA A 23 11.65 -5.84 15.00
N GLU A 24 11.30 -6.90 15.73
CA GLU A 24 9.90 -7.35 15.85
C GLU A 24 9.08 -6.29 16.62
N LEU A 25 7.89 -6.00 16.12
CA LEU A 25 6.95 -4.99 16.62
C LEU A 25 5.84 -5.65 17.44
N ASP A 26 5.29 -4.89 18.39
CA ASP A 26 4.18 -5.34 19.22
C ASP A 26 2.84 -5.33 18.45
N ALA A 27 1.84 -6.04 19.00
CA ALA A 27 0.50 -6.08 18.43
C ALA A 27 -0.09 -4.66 18.29
N GLY A 28 -0.68 -4.37 17.13
CA GLY A 28 -1.22 -3.07 16.74
C GLY A 28 -0.23 -2.16 16.01
N GLU A 29 1.08 -2.39 16.13
CA GLU A 29 2.08 -1.62 15.40
C GLU A 29 2.15 -2.05 13.93
N VAL A 30 2.46 -1.09 13.06
CA VAL A 30 2.51 -1.27 11.60
C VAL A 30 3.95 -1.43 11.15
N GLY A 31 4.22 -2.49 10.38
CA GLY A 31 5.54 -2.78 9.84
C GLY A 31 5.48 -3.74 8.66
N GLU A 32 6.64 -4.25 8.26
CA GLU A 32 6.75 -5.24 7.21
C GLU A 32 6.30 -6.61 7.70
N VAL A 33 5.52 -7.29 6.88
CA VAL A 33 5.00 -8.63 7.17
C VAL A 33 6.02 -9.67 6.75
N LEU A 34 6.55 -10.42 7.72
CA LEU A 34 7.37 -11.61 7.48
C LEU A 34 6.55 -12.87 7.77
N ALA A 35 6.76 -13.89 6.96
CA ALA A 35 6.08 -15.16 7.12
C ALA A 35 7.07 -16.34 7.05
N THR A 36 6.81 -17.40 7.83
CA THR A 36 7.55 -18.65 7.74
C THR A 36 6.63 -19.85 7.84
N ALA A 37 7.03 -20.96 7.26
CA ALA A 37 6.36 -22.26 7.37
C ALA A 37 7.34 -23.39 6.97
N PRO A 38 7.18 -24.61 7.49
CA PRO A 38 8.00 -25.76 7.08
C PRO A 38 7.87 -26.14 5.60
N TYR A 39 6.85 -25.63 4.93
CA TYR A 39 6.56 -25.81 3.51
C TYR A 39 6.78 -24.54 2.69
N ALA A 40 7.40 -23.50 3.25
CA ALA A 40 7.83 -22.34 2.49
C ALA A 40 8.89 -22.75 1.45
N PHE A 41 9.00 -21.95 0.39
CA PHE A 41 10.02 -22.19 -0.63
C PHE A 41 11.43 -21.96 -0.06
N GLU A 42 12.40 -22.71 -0.58
CA GLU A 42 13.80 -22.58 -0.15
C GLU A 42 14.58 -21.59 -1.03
N HIS A 43 14.20 -21.42 -2.27
CA HIS A 43 14.86 -20.50 -3.21
C HIS A 43 14.04 -20.25 -4.48
N TYR A 44 14.28 -19.13 -5.13
CA TYR A 44 13.80 -18.87 -6.49
C TYR A 44 14.70 -19.56 -7.52
N HIS A 45 14.10 -20.29 -8.45
CA HIS A 45 14.84 -21.03 -9.48
C HIS A 45 15.71 -20.10 -10.33
N ASN A 46 17.04 -20.34 -10.35
CA ASN A 46 18.04 -19.54 -11.09
C ASN A 46 18.03 -18.03 -10.75
N ARG A 47 17.62 -17.65 -9.53
CA ARG A 47 17.61 -16.27 -9.06
C ARG A 47 18.16 -16.17 -7.63
N PRO A 48 19.48 -16.34 -7.44
CA PRO A 48 20.10 -16.30 -6.11
C PRO A 48 19.91 -14.95 -5.42
N GLU A 49 20.12 -13.83 -6.12
CA GLU A 49 19.95 -12.47 -5.61
C GLU A 49 18.52 -12.24 -5.08
N ALA A 50 17.51 -12.57 -5.90
CA ALA A 50 16.11 -12.45 -5.45
C ALA A 50 15.77 -13.38 -4.26
N THR A 51 16.50 -14.48 -4.10
CA THR A 51 16.35 -15.36 -2.95
C THR A 51 16.94 -14.72 -1.70
N GLU A 52 18.14 -14.16 -1.78
CA GLU A 52 18.82 -13.45 -0.69
C GLU A 52 18.00 -12.23 -0.24
N ASP A 53 17.42 -11.48 -1.19
CA ASP A 53 16.59 -10.30 -0.91
C ASP A 53 15.25 -10.67 -0.22
N THR A 54 14.76 -11.89 -0.42
CA THR A 54 13.40 -12.28 0.04
C THR A 54 13.43 -13.22 1.23
N LEU A 55 14.48 -14.04 1.38
CA LEU A 55 14.54 -15.09 2.38
C LEU A 55 15.72 -14.88 3.30
N GLU A 56 15.46 -14.60 4.58
CA GLU A 56 16.47 -14.45 5.62
C GLU A 56 16.12 -15.34 6.81
N ASP A 57 17.04 -16.20 7.24
CA ASP A 57 16.89 -17.09 8.40
C ASP A 57 15.58 -17.93 8.41
N GLY A 58 15.09 -18.31 7.21
CA GLY A 58 13.85 -19.08 7.05
C GLY A 58 12.58 -18.24 7.08
N TRP A 59 12.71 -16.92 7.18
CA TRP A 59 11.60 -15.98 7.06
C TRP A 59 11.55 -15.37 5.66
N VAL A 60 10.35 -15.32 5.12
CA VAL A 60 10.05 -14.70 3.81
C VAL A 60 9.58 -13.28 4.03
N SER A 61 10.31 -12.31 3.48
CA SER A 61 9.82 -10.94 3.31
C SER A 61 8.72 -10.95 2.26
N THR A 62 7.48 -10.67 2.68
CA THR A 62 6.33 -10.71 1.76
C THR A 62 6.26 -9.48 0.85
N GLY A 63 6.97 -8.41 1.23
CA GLY A 63 6.86 -7.10 0.62
C GLY A 63 5.53 -6.41 0.91
N ASP A 64 4.74 -6.93 1.85
CA ASP A 64 3.51 -6.31 2.33
C ASP A 64 3.77 -5.56 3.64
N ILE A 65 3.07 -4.45 3.83
CA ILE A 65 2.98 -3.72 5.09
C ILE A 65 1.67 -4.08 5.76
N GLY A 66 1.73 -4.34 7.07
CA GLY A 66 0.56 -4.75 7.83
C GLY A 66 0.75 -4.65 9.33
N ARG A 67 -0.23 -5.14 10.06
CA ARG A 67 -0.20 -5.27 11.52
C ARG A 67 -0.95 -6.51 11.98
N LEU A 68 -0.57 -7.03 13.13
CA LEU A 68 -1.36 -8.03 13.86
C LEU A 68 -2.19 -7.32 14.93
N ASP A 69 -3.42 -7.76 15.16
CA ASP A 69 -4.17 -7.33 16.35
C ASP A 69 -3.86 -8.24 17.55
N ASP A 70 -4.38 -7.88 18.74
CA ASP A 70 -4.18 -8.64 19.99
C ASP A 70 -4.72 -10.07 19.93
N ASP A 71 -5.63 -10.36 19.02
CA ASP A 71 -6.18 -11.68 18.77
C ASP A 71 -5.38 -12.45 17.69
N GLY A 72 -4.33 -11.86 17.09
CA GLY A 72 -3.46 -12.44 16.06
C GLY A 72 -4.03 -12.43 14.64
N TYR A 73 -5.03 -11.59 14.35
CA TYR A 73 -5.50 -11.37 12.98
C TYR A 73 -4.56 -10.42 12.23
N LEU A 74 -4.17 -10.82 11.02
CA LEU A 74 -3.35 -10.01 10.13
C LEU A 74 -4.24 -9.04 9.31
N TYR A 75 -3.86 -7.77 9.35
CA TYR A 75 -4.43 -6.72 8.50
C TYR A 75 -3.34 -6.20 7.56
N LEU A 76 -3.54 -6.38 6.27
CA LEU A 76 -2.66 -5.83 5.24
C LEU A 76 -3.10 -4.40 4.93
N LEU A 77 -2.12 -3.49 4.87
CA LEU A 77 -2.35 -2.06 4.67
C LEU A 77 -1.85 -1.58 3.32
N ASP A 78 -0.70 -2.10 2.84
CA ASP A 78 -0.13 -1.70 1.56
C ASP A 78 0.97 -2.66 1.11
N ARG A 79 1.53 -2.43 -0.08
CA ARG A 79 2.82 -2.96 -0.50
C ARG A 79 3.94 -2.04 -0.03
N LYS A 80 5.08 -2.60 0.41
CA LYS A 80 6.24 -1.81 0.87
C LYS A 80 6.67 -0.75 -0.15
N HIS A 81 6.70 -1.10 -1.44
CA HIS A 81 7.07 -0.19 -2.52
C HIS A 81 5.97 0.79 -2.96
N ASP A 82 4.74 0.63 -2.48
CA ASP A 82 3.61 1.53 -2.77
C ASP A 82 3.34 2.53 -1.64
N VAL A 83 3.98 2.34 -0.46
CA VAL A 83 3.92 3.31 0.65
C VAL A 83 4.40 4.67 0.15
N ILE A 84 3.63 5.70 0.44
CA ILE A 84 3.92 7.08 0.05
C ILE A 84 4.60 7.77 1.22
N VAL A 85 5.80 8.31 1.01
CA VAL A 85 6.54 9.03 2.05
C VAL A 85 6.34 10.54 1.87
N SER A 86 5.33 11.08 2.53
CA SER A 86 4.96 12.49 2.44
C SER A 86 5.40 13.27 3.67
N GLY A 87 6.38 14.17 3.51
CA GLY A 87 6.91 14.96 4.62
C GLY A 87 7.54 14.13 5.74
N GLY A 88 8.08 12.96 5.43
CA GLY A 88 8.65 12.02 6.41
C GLY A 88 7.63 11.15 7.14
N LEU A 89 6.35 11.20 6.73
CA LEU A 89 5.29 10.35 7.26
C LEU A 89 4.86 9.31 6.21
N ASN A 90 4.65 8.07 6.66
CA ASN A 90 4.15 7.00 5.82
C ASN A 90 2.64 7.16 5.61
N VAL A 91 2.24 7.25 4.34
CA VAL A 91 0.83 7.22 3.93
C VAL A 91 0.59 5.93 3.17
N TYR A 92 -0.36 5.14 3.66
CA TYR A 92 -0.74 3.87 3.06
C TYR A 92 -1.81 4.10 2.01
N SER A 93 -1.50 3.78 0.76
CA SER A 93 -2.38 4.04 -0.38
C SER A 93 -3.75 3.38 -0.20
N TYR A 94 -3.79 2.18 0.34
CA TYR A 94 -5.04 1.45 0.63
C TYR A 94 -5.97 2.19 1.60
N THR A 95 -5.43 2.84 2.63
CA THR A 95 -6.23 3.63 3.58
C THR A 95 -6.94 4.79 2.87
N VAL A 96 -6.23 5.47 2.00
CA VAL A 96 -6.76 6.60 1.23
C VAL A 96 -7.76 6.12 0.16
N GLU A 97 -7.45 5.01 -0.53
CA GLU A 97 -8.34 4.37 -1.51
C GLU A 97 -9.68 3.96 -0.88
N ASN A 98 -9.65 3.37 0.33
CA ASN A 98 -10.86 3.01 1.07
C ASN A 98 -11.69 4.24 1.46
N ALA A 99 -11.05 5.31 1.92
CA ALA A 99 -11.75 6.53 2.25
C ALA A 99 -12.42 7.15 1.01
N LEU A 100 -11.74 7.15 -0.15
CA LEU A 100 -12.29 7.64 -1.40
C LEU A 100 -13.47 6.79 -1.90
N THR A 101 -13.33 5.46 -1.89
CA THR A 101 -14.35 4.53 -2.37
C THR A 101 -15.54 4.39 -1.42
N ALA A 102 -15.45 4.86 -0.18
CA ALA A 102 -16.60 5.01 0.73
C ALA A 102 -17.59 6.09 0.27
N HIS A 103 -17.18 6.99 -0.64
CA HIS A 103 -18.09 7.97 -1.23
C HIS A 103 -19.01 7.31 -2.26
N PRO A 104 -20.36 7.48 -2.19
CA PRO A 104 -21.31 6.76 -3.04
C PRO A 104 -21.16 7.04 -4.54
N ASP A 105 -20.59 8.18 -4.91
CA ASP A 105 -20.37 8.57 -6.30
C ASP A 105 -18.96 8.23 -6.81
N VAL A 106 -18.18 7.42 -6.10
CA VAL A 106 -16.90 6.86 -6.53
C VAL A 106 -17.07 5.39 -6.86
N ASP A 107 -16.73 5.00 -8.09
CA ASP A 107 -16.71 3.60 -8.53
C ASP A 107 -15.39 2.93 -8.18
N GLN A 108 -14.27 3.58 -8.53
CA GLN A 108 -12.92 3.10 -8.25
C GLN A 108 -12.00 4.27 -7.90
N ALA A 109 -11.00 4.00 -7.08
CA ALA A 109 -9.93 4.93 -6.78
C ALA A 109 -8.59 4.21 -6.70
N VAL A 110 -7.53 4.86 -7.16
CA VAL A 110 -6.14 4.43 -7.03
C VAL A 110 -5.32 5.58 -6.52
N VAL A 111 -4.47 5.29 -5.53
CA VAL A 111 -3.64 6.29 -4.87
C VAL A 111 -2.17 5.91 -4.97
N PHE A 112 -1.33 6.89 -5.25
CA PHE A 112 0.13 6.74 -5.30
C PHE A 112 0.83 8.06 -5.03
N GLY A 113 2.12 8.00 -4.69
CA GLY A 113 2.97 9.17 -4.51
C GLY A 113 3.45 9.73 -5.84
N ILE A 114 3.38 11.05 -5.98
CA ILE A 114 4.01 11.80 -7.07
C ILE A 114 5.10 12.71 -6.52
N PRO A 115 6.14 13.07 -7.30
CA PRO A 115 7.22 13.94 -6.84
C PRO A 115 6.69 15.30 -6.37
N ASP A 116 7.14 15.74 -5.19
CA ASP A 116 6.82 17.07 -4.64
C ASP A 116 8.09 17.70 -4.03
N GLU A 117 8.33 18.99 -4.33
CA GLU A 117 9.55 19.68 -3.87
C GLU A 117 9.57 19.96 -2.37
N THR A 118 8.39 20.01 -1.74
CA THR A 118 8.24 20.33 -0.31
C THR A 118 8.16 19.07 0.54
N TRP A 119 7.44 18.08 0.07
CA TRP A 119 7.08 16.88 0.84
C TRP A 119 7.86 15.63 0.44
N GLY A 120 8.72 15.73 -0.61
CA GLY A 120 9.35 14.57 -1.25
C GLY A 120 8.35 13.84 -2.15
N GLU A 121 7.30 13.27 -1.56
CA GLU A 121 6.14 12.75 -2.29
C GLU A 121 4.87 13.46 -1.85
N ALA A 122 3.98 13.75 -2.80
CA ALA A 122 2.61 14.17 -2.54
C ALA A 122 1.64 13.04 -2.87
N VAL A 123 0.62 12.88 -2.04
CA VAL A 123 -0.45 11.91 -2.27
C VAL A 123 -1.29 12.35 -3.46
N HIS A 124 -1.35 11.51 -4.50
CA HIS A 124 -2.17 11.72 -5.70
C HIS A 124 -3.21 10.62 -5.83
N ALA A 125 -4.45 11.00 -6.15
CA ALA A 125 -5.53 10.05 -6.38
C ALA A 125 -6.05 10.14 -7.82
N VAL A 126 -6.25 8.98 -8.44
CA VAL A 126 -6.95 8.81 -9.72
C VAL A 126 -8.29 8.14 -9.43
N VAL A 127 -9.38 8.78 -9.83
CA VAL A 127 -10.74 8.40 -9.46
C VAL A 127 -11.58 8.13 -10.70
N VAL A 128 -12.29 7.01 -10.71
CA VAL A 128 -13.37 6.73 -11.66
C VAL A 128 -14.68 7.13 -10.97
N PRO A 129 -15.36 8.19 -11.42
CA PRO A 129 -16.61 8.60 -10.81
C PRO A 129 -17.77 7.68 -11.24
N ALA A 130 -18.62 7.30 -10.29
CA ALA A 130 -19.89 6.61 -10.58
C ALA A 130 -20.96 7.59 -11.08
N SER A 131 -20.77 8.91 -10.82
CA SER A 131 -21.67 9.99 -11.24
C SER A 131 -20.89 11.12 -11.90
N ALA A 132 -21.38 11.59 -13.03
CA ALA A 132 -20.81 12.75 -13.74
C ALA A 132 -20.91 14.07 -12.95
N SER A 133 -21.68 14.10 -11.85
CA SER A 133 -21.85 15.26 -10.98
C SER A 133 -20.80 15.36 -9.88
N LEU A 134 -20.00 14.31 -9.64
CA LEU A 134 -18.97 14.32 -8.61
C LEU A 134 -17.93 15.39 -8.89
N THR A 135 -17.68 16.23 -7.90
CA THR A 135 -16.68 17.28 -7.98
C THR A 135 -15.48 16.99 -7.06
N GLU A 136 -14.31 17.49 -7.44
CA GLU A 136 -13.11 17.40 -6.61
C GLU A 136 -13.35 17.97 -5.20
N ARG A 137 -14.07 19.08 -5.08
CA ARG A 137 -14.38 19.73 -3.80
C ARG A 137 -15.24 18.85 -2.88
N GLU A 138 -16.20 18.11 -3.43
CA GLU A 138 -17.02 17.18 -2.66
C GLU A 138 -16.18 16.04 -2.14
N LEU A 139 -15.30 15.50 -2.98
CA LEU A 139 -14.42 14.40 -2.61
C LEU A 139 -13.38 14.83 -1.58
N GLN A 140 -12.76 16.00 -1.74
CA GLN A 140 -11.85 16.59 -0.75
C GLN A 140 -12.53 16.77 0.62
N ARG A 141 -13.76 17.27 0.66
CA ARG A 141 -14.51 17.39 1.90
C ARG A 141 -14.77 16.02 2.53
N HIS A 142 -15.18 15.05 1.72
CA HIS A 142 -15.44 13.69 2.19
C HIS A 142 -14.19 13.06 2.83
N VAL A 143 -13.04 13.10 2.16
CA VAL A 143 -11.81 12.52 2.71
C VAL A 143 -11.30 13.27 3.94
N SER A 144 -11.55 14.58 4.05
CA SER A 144 -11.14 15.36 5.24
C SER A 144 -11.89 14.97 6.52
N GLU A 145 -13.03 14.29 6.40
CA GLU A 145 -13.79 13.75 7.54
C GLU A 145 -13.28 12.38 8.00
N HIS A 146 -12.45 11.70 7.17
CA HIS A 146 -12.02 10.32 7.38
C HIS A 146 -10.51 10.13 7.51
N LEU A 147 -9.72 11.09 6.98
CA LEU A 147 -8.26 11.00 6.90
C LEU A 147 -7.59 12.14 7.66
N ALA A 148 -6.42 11.86 8.22
CA ALA A 148 -5.56 12.91 8.76
C ALA A 148 -5.05 13.83 7.63
N ASP A 149 -4.68 15.07 7.96
CA ASP A 149 -4.31 16.10 6.98
C ASP A 149 -3.14 15.68 6.07
N TYR A 150 -2.19 14.89 6.58
CA TYR A 150 -1.04 14.42 5.83
C TYR A 150 -1.38 13.27 4.86
N GLU A 151 -2.46 12.52 5.13
CA GLU A 151 -2.95 11.41 4.29
C GLU A 151 -3.83 11.89 3.13
N GLN A 152 -4.39 13.10 3.25
CA GLN A 152 -5.31 13.62 2.24
C GLN A 152 -4.62 13.85 0.90
N PRO A 153 -5.24 13.42 -0.22
CA PRO A 153 -4.71 13.70 -1.55
C PRO A 153 -4.49 15.19 -1.78
N LYS A 154 -3.27 15.55 -2.20
CA LYS A 154 -2.92 16.93 -2.58
C LYS A 154 -3.39 17.26 -4.00
N SER A 155 -3.65 16.23 -4.80
CA SER A 155 -4.21 16.37 -6.14
C SER A 155 -5.08 15.18 -6.52
N LEU A 156 -6.08 15.42 -7.37
CA LEU A 156 -7.05 14.44 -7.84
C LEU A 156 -7.14 14.51 -9.37
N SER A 157 -7.29 13.35 -10.00
CA SER A 157 -7.58 13.23 -11.43
C SER A 157 -8.79 12.34 -11.65
N PHE A 158 -9.74 12.77 -12.49
CA PHE A 158 -10.88 11.95 -12.89
C PHE A 158 -10.59 11.29 -14.23
N VAL A 159 -10.91 10.00 -14.34
CA VAL A 159 -10.75 9.19 -15.56
C VAL A 159 -12.00 8.35 -15.80
N ASP A 160 -12.20 7.92 -17.04
CA ASP A 160 -13.35 7.07 -17.38
C ASP A 160 -13.12 5.59 -16.97
N SER A 161 -11.86 5.16 -16.88
CA SER A 161 -11.48 3.80 -16.47
C SER A 161 -10.03 3.75 -16.03
N LEU A 162 -9.69 2.78 -15.14
CA LEU A 162 -8.32 2.50 -14.74
C LEU A 162 -7.66 1.49 -15.69
N PRO A 163 -6.36 1.64 -16.00
CA PRO A 163 -5.61 0.64 -16.73
C PRO A 163 -5.50 -0.65 -15.91
N THR A 164 -5.54 -1.79 -16.59
CA THR A 164 -5.44 -3.10 -15.95
C THR A 164 -4.30 -3.92 -16.54
N THR A 165 -3.64 -4.70 -15.69
CA THR A 165 -2.64 -5.69 -16.08
C THR A 165 -3.28 -6.83 -16.87
N SER A 166 -2.48 -7.68 -17.50
CA SER A 166 -2.93 -8.90 -18.18
C SER A 166 -3.72 -9.87 -17.29
N HIS A 167 -3.59 -9.74 -15.97
CA HIS A 167 -4.29 -10.56 -14.97
C HIS A 167 -5.56 -9.87 -14.42
N GLY A 168 -5.96 -8.73 -14.99
CA GLY A 168 -7.17 -8.01 -14.59
C GLY A 168 -7.06 -7.17 -13.31
N LYS A 169 -5.86 -7.02 -12.74
CA LYS A 169 -5.61 -6.11 -11.61
C LYS A 169 -5.32 -4.70 -12.14
N VAL A 170 -5.64 -3.68 -11.36
CA VAL A 170 -5.27 -2.29 -11.70
C VAL A 170 -3.76 -2.18 -11.85
N ASP A 171 -3.32 -1.57 -12.94
CA ASP A 171 -1.92 -1.29 -13.22
C ASP A 171 -1.54 0.08 -12.64
N LYS A 172 -1.22 0.09 -11.34
CA LYS A 172 -0.81 1.30 -10.61
C LYS A 172 0.47 1.89 -11.19
N ALA A 173 1.40 1.04 -11.67
CA ALA A 173 2.65 1.49 -12.28
C ALA A 173 2.39 2.32 -13.55
N ALA A 174 1.49 1.87 -14.43
CA ALA A 174 1.14 2.60 -15.65
C ALA A 174 0.59 4.01 -15.37
N LEU A 175 -0.05 4.22 -14.20
CA LEU A 175 -0.56 5.53 -13.78
C LEU A 175 0.53 6.39 -13.13
N ARG A 176 1.41 5.79 -12.33
CA ARG A 176 2.43 6.47 -11.53
C ARG A 176 3.67 6.86 -12.33
N ASP A 177 4.19 5.95 -13.15
CA ASP A 177 5.50 6.07 -13.78
C ASP A 177 5.67 7.34 -14.64
N PRO A 178 4.64 7.84 -15.36
CA PRO A 178 4.74 9.11 -16.09
C PRO A 178 5.09 10.33 -15.22
N TYR A 179 4.73 10.33 -13.94
CA TYR A 179 5.07 11.42 -13.02
C TYR A 179 6.54 11.36 -12.56
N TRP A 180 7.15 10.18 -12.65
CA TRP A 180 8.52 9.91 -12.22
C TRP A 180 9.53 9.91 -13.37
N GLU A 181 9.11 10.17 -14.62
CA GLU A 181 10.03 10.24 -15.76
C GLU A 181 11.17 11.22 -15.50
N GLY A 182 12.42 10.71 -15.56
CA GLY A 182 13.64 11.51 -15.33
C GLY A 182 13.95 11.83 -13.86
N ARG A 183 13.26 11.20 -12.93
CA ARG A 183 13.49 11.32 -11.48
C ARG A 183 13.63 9.92 -10.87
N ASP A 184 14.52 9.78 -9.90
CA ASP A 184 14.60 8.55 -9.11
C ASP A 184 13.62 8.66 -7.93
N ARG A 185 12.76 7.65 -7.78
CA ARG A 185 12.00 7.45 -6.56
C ARG A 185 12.91 6.77 -5.56
N SER A 186 13.49 7.52 -4.64
CA SER A 186 14.17 6.92 -3.48
C SER A 186 13.12 6.31 -2.56
N ILE A 187 12.89 5.01 -2.72
CA ILE A 187 12.23 4.21 -1.70
C ILE A 187 13.34 3.87 -0.71
N ASN A 188 13.30 4.48 0.47
CA ASN A 188 14.15 4.07 1.59
C ASN A 188 13.61 2.78 2.18
#